data_74623ef7e09167a1ee00457954c15a5a
#
_entry.id   74623ef7e09167a1ee00457954c15a5a
#
_cell.length_a   1.000
_cell.length_b   1.000
_cell.length_c   1.000
_cell.angle_alpha   90.00
_cell.angle_beta   90.00
_cell.angle_gamma   90.00
#
_symmetry.space_group_name_H-M   'P 1'
#
loop_
_entity.id
_entity.type
_entity.pdbx_description
1 polymer ?
#
loop_
_entity_poly.entity_id
_entity_poly.type
_entity_poly.pdbx_seq_one_letter_code
_entity_poly.pdbx_strand_id
1 'polypeptide(L)'
;MARCLLLSGAAYFAVVAAVHAQATAGYTVKPGDTLEIAVWKEPDLQRTVLVRPDGAFSFPLVGEVDARGKTVSELNKIVSDRLTKYISDAVVTISVQEIKGNKIFVLGQVNKPGEFIVNPSVNIMQALSMAGGMTPFAATNDIIVLRGQGSAQKAMAFRYNDVVRGRSLDTNIELLSGDIVVVP
;
A
#
# COMPACT_ATOMS: atom_id res chain seq x y z
N MET A 1 62.61 -6.53 46.43
CA MET A 1 61.14 -6.27 46.61
C MET A 1 60.65 -5.49 45.35
N ALA A 2 60.09 -6.21 44.37
CA ALA A 2 59.55 -5.63 43.14
C ALA A 2 58.05 -5.87 43.08
N ARG A 3 57.25 -4.79 43.08
CA ARG A 3 55.80 -4.83 42.95
C ARG A 3 55.44 -4.75 41.49
N CYS A 4 54.84 -5.81 40.98
CA CYS A 4 54.29 -5.90 39.66
C CYS A 4 52.87 -5.29 39.65
N LEU A 5 52.62 -4.20 38.88
CA LEU A 5 51.32 -3.63 38.64
C LEU A 5 50.72 -4.22 37.34
N LEU A 6 49.66 -4.99 37.49
CA LEU A 6 48.85 -5.49 36.39
C LEU A 6 47.84 -4.44 35.99
N LEU A 7 47.98 -3.86 34.81
CA LEU A 7 46.96 -3.01 34.15
C LEU A 7 45.97 -3.94 33.43
N SER A 8 44.74 -4.00 33.94
CA SER A 8 43.60 -4.65 33.30
C SER A 8 42.98 -3.67 32.31
N GLY A 9 43.20 -3.87 31.02
CA GLY A 9 42.55 -3.11 29.94
C GLY A 9 41.19 -3.72 29.63
N ALA A 10 40.11 -3.03 30.00
CA ALA A 10 38.75 -3.38 29.60
C ALA A 10 38.51 -2.82 28.17
N ALA A 11 38.42 -3.73 27.19
CA ALA A 11 38.03 -3.40 25.84
C ALA A 11 36.49 -3.23 25.77
N TYR A 12 36.03 -1.99 25.63
CA TYR A 12 34.63 -1.71 25.34
C TYR A 12 34.35 -1.99 23.83
N PHE A 13 33.67 -3.10 23.56
CA PHE A 13 33.08 -3.37 22.26
C PHE A 13 31.82 -2.50 22.09
N ALA A 14 31.90 -1.42 21.34
CA ALA A 14 30.74 -0.65 20.92
C ALA A 14 30.00 -1.44 19.81
N VAL A 15 28.87 -2.04 20.17
CA VAL A 15 27.93 -2.63 19.21
C VAL A 15 27.21 -1.48 18.51
N VAL A 16 27.63 -1.14 17.30
CA VAL A 16 26.92 -0.24 16.42
C VAL A 16 25.71 -0.98 15.87
N ALA A 17 24.55 -0.77 16.46
CA ALA A 17 23.29 -1.24 15.91
C ALA A 17 23.04 -0.50 14.58
N ALA A 18 23.16 -1.21 13.46
CA ALA A 18 22.78 -0.71 12.17
C ALA A 18 21.25 -0.55 12.15
N VAL A 19 20.77 0.68 12.28
CA VAL A 19 19.38 1.02 12.03
C VAL A 19 19.14 0.82 10.54
N HIS A 20 18.54 -0.31 10.18
CA HIS A 20 18.04 -0.50 8.83
C HIS A 20 16.84 0.44 8.67
N ALA A 21 17.05 1.56 7.99
CA ALA A 21 15.95 2.36 7.48
C ALA A 21 15.18 1.48 6.48
N GLN A 22 14.01 1.00 6.90
CA GLN A 22 13.05 0.37 6.01
C GLN A 22 12.67 1.46 5.00
N ALA A 23 13.14 1.33 3.77
CA ALA A 23 12.64 2.12 2.66
C ALA A 23 11.12 1.87 2.60
N THR A 24 10.33 2.86 2.96
CA THR A 24 8.88 2.83 2.76
C THR A 24 8.67 2.62 1.27
N ALA A 25 8.20 1.44 0.89
CA ALA A 25 7.86 1.14 -0.49
C ALA A 25 6.86 2.21 -0.96
N GLY A 26 7.27 3.00 -1.96
CA GLY A 26 6.43 4.08 -2.48
C GLY A 26 5.09 3.52 -2.97
N TYR A 27 4.08 4.37 -2.99
CA TYR A 27 2.76 3.99 -3.52
C TYR A 27 2.89 3.40 -4.92
N THR A 28 2.32 2.22 -5.14
CA THR A 28 2.20 1.59 -6.46
C THR A 28 0.83 1.87 -7.04
N VAL A 29 0.82 2.35 -8.27
CA VAL A 29 -0.41 2.71 -8.99
C VAL A 29 -1.28 1.49 -9.23
N LYS A 30 -2.59 1.65 -9.05
CA LYS A 30 -3.59 0.58 -9.17
C LYS A 30 -4.67 0.94 -10.21
N PRO A 31 -5.34 -0.07 -10.77
CA PRO A 31 -6.52 0.16 -11.60
C PRO A 31 -7.58 0.99 -10.85
N GLY A 32 -8.12 2.00 -11.50
CA GLY A 32 -9.08 2.94 -10.93
C GLY A 32 -8.48 4.23 -10.39
N ASP A 33 -7.15 4.32 -10.27
CA ASP A 33 -6.48 5.57 -9.92
C ASP A 33 -6.52 6.57 -11.07
N THR A 34 -6.56 7.84 -10.72
CA THR A 34 -6.50 8.94 -11.66
C THR A 34 -5.16 9.64 -11.54
N LEU A 35 -4.42 9.73 -12.64
CA LEU A 35 -3.12 10.38 -12.71
C LEU A 35 -3.23 11.67 -13.52
N GLU A 36 -2.54 12.70 -13.07
CA GLU A 36 -2.25 13.87 -13.88
C GLU A 36 -0.83 13.77 -14.39
N ILE A 37 -0.67 13.92 -15.71
CA ILE A 37 0.60 13.91 -16.40
C ILE A 37 0.78 15.26 -17.07
N ALA A 38 1.88 15.93 -16.76
CA ALA A 38 2.25 17.20 -17.34
C ALA A 38 3.66 17.14 -17.93
N VAL A 39 3.86 17.72 -19.10
CA VAL A 39 5.16 17.86 -19.74
C VAL A 39 5.54 19.33 -19.76
N TRP A 40 6.72 19.65 -19.24
CA TRP A 40 7.19 21.04 -19.13
C TRP A 40 7.24 21.71 -20.51
N LYS A 41 6.67 22.91 -20.61
CA LYS A 41 6.53 23.73 -21.84
C LYS A 41 5.62 23.14 -22.92
N GLU A 42 4.91 22.06 -22.67
CA GLU A 42 3.99 21.42 -23.60
C GLU A 42 2.58 21.38 -23.02
N PRO A 43 1.82 22.49 -23.04
CA PRO A 43 0.48 22.56 -22.43
C PRO A 43 -0.51 21.57 -23.06
N ASP A 44 -0.34 21.22 -24.33
CA ASP A 44 -1.18 20.24 -25.03
C ASP A 44 -0.97 18.80 -24.52
N LEU A 45 0.12 18.56 -23.81
CA LEU A 45 0.45 17.28 -23.18
C LEU A 45 0.13 17.26 -21.67
N GLN A 46 -0.60 18.25 -21.15
CA GLN A 46 -1.17 18.18 -19.81
C GLN A 46 -2.49 17.43 -19.86
N ARG A 47 -2.53 16.24 -19.28
CA ARG A 47 -3.69 15.34 -19.31
C ARG A 47 -3.93 14.65 -17.99
N THR A 48 -5.21 14.54 -17.63
CA THR A 48 -5.66 13.61 -16.61
C THR A 48 -5.99 12.27 -17.27
N VAL A 49 -5.42 11.19 -16.77
CA VAL A 49 -5.61 9.83 -17.29
C VAL A 49 -6.11 8.90 -16.18
N LEU A 50 -7.07 8.06 -16.54
CA LEU A 50 -7.56 6.99 -15.67
C LEU A 50 -6.76 5.72 -15.94
N VAL A 51 -6.29 5.08 -14.88
CA VAL A 51 -5.72 3.73 -14.97
C VAL A 51 -6.85 2.74 -15.15
N ARG A 52 -6.89 2.11 -16.32
CA ARG A 52 -7.94 1.17 -16.73
C ARG A 52 -7.91 -0.12 -15.87
N PRO A 53 -8.97 -0.94 -15.92
CA PRO A 53 -9.02 -2.22 -15.20
C PRO A 53 -7.90 -3.20 -15.58
N ASP A 54 -7.37 -3.10 -16.81
CA ASP A 54 -6.21 -3.87 -17.27
C ASP A 54 -4.87 -3.38 -16.69
N GLY A 55 -4.91 -2.28 -15.91
CA GLY A 55 -3.74 -1.68 -15.28
C GLY A 55 -2.91 -0.79 -16.19
N ALA A 56 -3.40 -0.46 -17.38
CA ALA A 56 -2.71 0.42 -18.32
C ALA A 56 -3.41 1.78 -18.46
N PHE A 57 -2.71 2.79 -18.94
CA PHE A 57 -3.27 4.04 -19.39
C PHE A 57 -2.69 4.44 -20.75
N SER A 58 -3.38 5.32 -21.48
CA SER A 58 -2.90 5.85 -22.75
C SER A 58 -2.52 7.32 -22.60
N PHE A 59 -1.38 7.69 -23.19
CA PHE A 59 -0.89 9.07 -23.19
C PHE A 59 -0.44 9.49 -24.61
N PRO A 60 -0.70 10.73 -25.04
CA PRO A 60 -0.32 11.21 -26.36
C PRO A 60 1.18 10.99 -26.65
N LEU A 61 1.52 10.65 -27.86
CA LEU A 61 2.88 10.34 -28.36
C LEU A 61 3.53 9.09 -27.73
N VAL A 62 3.22 8.77 -26.50
CA VAL A 62 3.78 7.63 -25.75
C VAL A 62 3.03 6.33 -26.04
N GLY A 63 1.73 6.45 -26.36
CA GLY A 63 0.84 5.31 -26.55
C GLY A 63 0.41 4.69 -25.22
N GLU A 64 0.30 3.37 -25.21
CA GLU A 64 -0.11 2.61 -24.04
C GLU A 64 1.05 2.35 -23.06
N VAL A 65 0.78 2.58 -21.78
CA VAL A 65 1.74 2.38 -20.67
C VAL A 65 1.13 1.46 -19.63
N ASP A 66 1.79 0.34 -19.37
CA ASP A 66 1.42 -0.56 -18.26
C ASP A 66 1.87 0.05 -16.92
N ALA A 67 0.90 0.37 -16.06
CA ALA A 67 1.12 0.98 -14.75
C ALA A 67 1.04 -0.03 -13.60
N ARG A 68 0.66 -1.28 -13.85
CA ARG A 68 0.48 -2.30 -12.80
C ARG A 68 1.71 -2.47 -11.93
N GLY A 69 1.53 -2.25 -10.63
CA GLY A 69 2.58 -2.45 -9.64
C GLY A 69 3.77 -1.49 -9.76
N LYS A 70 3.66 -0.47 -10.62
CA LYS A 70 4.70 0.55 -10.77
C LYS A 70 4.44 1.74 -9.87
N THR A 71 5.51 2.32 -9.39
CA THR A 71 5.49 3.59 -8.67
C THR A 71 5.36 4.76 -9.64
N VAL A 72 4.95 5.91 -9.13
CA VAL A 72 4.90 7.17 -9.90
C VAL A 72 6.26 7.51 -10.50
N SER A 73 7.35 7.26 -9.76
CA SER A 73 8.73 7.51 -10.23
C SER A 73 9.11 6.63 -11.41
N GLU A 74 8.75 5.34 -11.38
CA GLU A 74 8.99 4.42 -12.51
C GLU A 74 8.17 4.80 -13.74
N LEU A 75 6.89 5.19 -13.54
CA LEU A 75 6.04 5.66 -14.63
C LEU A 75 6.58 6.96 -15.25
N ASN A 76 7.05 7.88 -14.42
CA ASN A 76 7.68 9.11 -14.88
C ASN A 76 8.85 8.81 -15.82
N LYS A 77 9.75 7.91 -15.39
CA LYS A 77 10.89 7.48 -16.23
C LYS A 77 10.42 6.85 -17.54
N ILE A 78 9.45 5.94 -17.51
CA ILE A 78 8.95 5.26 -18.72
C ILE A 78 8.35 6.27 -19.71
N VAL A 79 7.54 7.22 -19.22
CA VAL A 79 6.91 8.24 -20.08
C VAL A 79 7.96 9.19 -20.65
N SER A 80 8.91 9.65 -19.81
CA SER A 80 10.01 10.51 -20.22
C SER A 80 10.86 9.84 -21.31
N ASP A 81 11.31 8.60 -21.08
CA ASP A 81 12.15 7.85 -22.03
C ASP A 81 11.45 7.65 -23.39
N ARG A 82 10.12 7.49 -23.40
CA ARG A 82 9.36 7.36 -24.66
C ARG A 82 9.14 8.69 -25.36
N LEU A 83 8.96 9.78 -24.60
CA LEU A 83 8.78 11.13 -25.16
C LEU A 83 10.05 11.68 -25.78
N THR A 84 11.24 11.28 -25.37
CA THR A 84 12.52 11.76 -25.96
C THR A 84 12.63 11.52 -27.47
N LYS A 85 11.85 10.58 -28.03
CA LYS A 85 11.78 10.34 -29.47
C LYS A 85 11.10 11.49 -30.24
N TYR A 86 10.30 12.29 -29.56
CA TYR A 86 9.47 13.36 -30.15
C TYR A 86 9.85 14.74 -29.62
N ILE A 87 10.29 14.80 -28.34
CA ILE A 87 10.58 16.06 -27.64
C ILE A 87 11.94 15.91 -26.97
N SER A 88 12.91 16.70 -27.42
CA SER A 88 14.23 16.73 -26.78
C SER A 88 14.11 17.28 -25.35
N ASP A 89 14.79 16.65 -24.40
CA ASP A 89 14.82 17.05 -22.99
C ASP A 89 13.43 17.19 -22.32
N ALA A 90 12.49 16.28 -22.64
CA ALA A 90 11.16 16.27 -22.07
C ALA A 90 11.21 16.07 -20.54
N VAL A 91 10.81 17.10 -19.78
CA VAL A 91 10.63 17.01 -18.33
C VAL A 91 9.18 16.66 -18.03
N VAL A 92 8.97 15.43 -17.56
CA VAL A 92 7.64 14.88 -17.24
C VAL A 92 7.41 14.96 -15.75
N THR A 93 6.21 15.34 -15.36
CA THR A 93 5.72 15.27 -13.98
C THR A 93 4.46 14.43 -13.96
N ILE A 94 4.44 13.39 -13.15
CA ILE A 94 3.25 12.57 -12.90
C ILE A 94 2.85 12.72 -11.45
N SER A 95 1.60 13.06 -11.19
CA SER A 95 1.01 13.14 -9.86
C SER A 95 -0.26 12.28 -9.78
N VAL A 96 -0.53 11.70 -8.60
CA VAL A 96 -1.77 10.97 -8.35
C VAL A 96 -2.81 11.98 -7.89
N GLN A 97 -3.86 12.17 -8.67
CA GLN A 97 -4.99 13.06 -8.37
C GLN A 97 -6.00 12.37 -7.44
N GLU A 98 -6.33 11.13 -7.75
CA GLU A 98 -7.29 10.35 -6.98
C GLU A 98 -6.81 8.91 -6.83
N ILE A 99 -6.85 8.41 -5.60
CA ILE A 99 -6.54 7.02 -5.25
C ILE A 99 -7.87 6.29 -5.05
N LYS A 100 -8.39 5.68 -6.12
CA LYS A 100 -9.63 4.89 -6.09
C LYS A 100 -9.39 3.39 -6.26
N GLY A 101 -8.17 3.00 -6.61
CA GLY A 101 -7.78 1.61 -6.78
C GLY A 101 -7.50 0.87 -5.48
N ASN A 102 -7.36 1.57 -4.36
CA ASN A 102 -7.11 0.93 -3.07
C ASN A 102 -8.40 0.72 -2.29
N LYS A 103 -9.09 -0.40 -2.56
CA LYS A 103 -10.41 -0.74 -1.98
C LYS A 103 -10.34 -2.01 -1.17
N ILE A 104 -11.09 -2.02 -0.06
CA ILE A 104 -11.39 -3.22 0.72
C ILE A 104 -12.90 -3.39 0.80
N PHE A 105 -13.35 -4.59 1.12
CA PHE A 105 -14.75 -4.91 1.28
C PHE A 105 -15.00 -5.42 2.69
N VAL A 106 -16.08 -4.96 3.33
CA VAL A 106 -16.50 -5.44 4.64
C VAL A 106 -17.94 -5.96 4.52
N LEU A 107 -18.13 -7.22 4.87
CA LEU A 107 -19.40 -7.94 4.72
C LEU A 107 -19.84 -8.56 6.06
N GLY A 108 -21.15 -8.81 6.18
CA GLY A 108 -21.74 -9.55 7.29
C GLY A 108 -22.24 -8.66 8.42
N GLN A 109 -22.07 -9.08 9.66
CA GLN A 109 -22.66 -8.47 10.86
C GLN A 109 -21.91 -7.20 11.30
N VAL A 110 -21.89 -6.19 10.43
CA VAL A 110 -21.39 -4.84 10.69
C VAL A 110 -22.48 -3.81 10.44
N ASN A 111 -22.37 -2.63 11.06
CA ASN A 111 -23.40 -1.60 10.92
C ASN A 111 -23.47 -0.98 9.52
N LYS A 112 -22.35 -0.94 8.80
CA LYS A 112 -22.24 -0.39 7.44
C LYS A 112 -21.42 -1.34 6.57
N PRO A 113 -22.01 -2.43 6.05
CA PRO A 113 -21.31 -3.28 5.08
C PRO A 113 -21.16 -2.54 3.75
N GLY A 114 -20.06 -2.84 3.02
CA GLY A 114 -19.82 -2.24 1.72
C GLY A 114 -18.36 -2.19 1.32
N GLU A 115 -18.08 -1.41 0.27
CA GLU A 115 -16.71 -1.11 -0.16
C GLU A 115 -16.20 0.15 0.54
N PHE A 116 -14.91 0.12 0.89
CA PHE A 116 -14.21 1.25 1.50
C PHE A 116 -12.93 1.54 0.72
N ILE A 117 -12.75 2.80 0.32
CA ILE A 117 -11.49 3.28 -0.23
C ILE A 117 -10.58 3.57 0.95
N VAL A 118 -9.39 3.00 0.96
CA VAL A 118 -8.43 3.11 2.08
C VAL A 118 -7.13 3.77 1.62
N ASN A 119 -6.83 4.92 2.19
CA ASN A 119 -5.60 5.65 1.97
C ASN A 119 -5.28 6.51 3.21
N PRO A 120 -4.22 6.20 3.96
CA PRO A 120 -3.29 5.07 3.79
C PRO A 120 -3.96 3.70 4.01
N SER A 121 -3.18 2.61 3.84
CA SER A 121 -3.65 1.26 4.18
C SER A 121 -4.07 1.17 5.64
N VAL A 122 -5.05 0.32 5.90
CA VAL A 122 -5.66 0.15 7.22
C VAL A 122 -5.55 -1.31 7.67
N ASN A 123 -5.56 -1.52 8.98
CA ASN A 123 -5.67 -2.86 9.55
C ASN A 123 -7.14 -3.29 9.75
N ILE A 124 -7.35 -4.55 10.16
CA ILE A 124 -8.71 -5.10 10.33
C ILE A 124 -9.52 -4.29 11.35
N MET A 125 -8.91 -3.90 12.48
CA MET A 125 -9.60 -3.10 13.51
C MET A 125 -10.07 -1.75 12.97
N GLN A 126 -9.25 -1.09 12.16
CA GLN A 126 -9.60 0.17 11.51
C GLN A 126 -10.71 -0.01 10.47
N ALA A 127 -10.65 -1.09 9.67
CA ALA A 127 -11.71 -1.41 8.71
C ALA A 127 -13.06 -1.66 9.39
N LEU A 128 -13.07 -2.40 10.50
CA LEU A 128 -14.28 -2.59 11.31
C LEU A 128 -14.81 -1.27 11.89
N SER A 129 -13.92 -0.38 12.31
CA SER A 129 -14.29 0.96 12.76
C SER A 129 -14.92 1.80 11.64
N MET A 130 -14.37 1.74 10.41
CA MET A 130 -14.93 2.41 9.23
C MET A 130 -16.31 1.86 8.87
N ALA A 131 -16.53 0.55 9.07
CA ALA A 131 -17.83 -0.10 8.91
C ALA A 131 -18.84 0.23 10.05
N GLY A 132 -18.48 1.15 10.95
CA GLY A 132 -19.34 1.58 12.07
C GLY A 132 -19.41 0.57 13.21
N GLY A 133 -18.45 -0.35 13.28
CA GLY A 133 -18.42 -1.43 14.26
C GLY A 133 -19.30 -2.62 13.88
N MET A 134 -19.27 -3.63 14.72
CA MET A 134 -20.05 -4.87 14.56
C MET A 134 -21.44 -4.75 15.19
N THR A 135 -22.40 -5.50 14.67
CA THR A 135 -23.72 -5.63 15.28
C THR A 135 -23.66 -6.51 16.54
N PRO A 136 -24.69 -6.46 17.42
CA PRO A 136 -24.77 -7.35 18.57
C PRO A 136 -24.83 -8.85 18.23
N PHE A 137 -25.10 -9.19 17.00
CA PHE A 137 -25.24 -10.57 16.52
C PHE A 137 -23.96 -11.13 15.92
N ALA A 138 -22.90 -10.31 15.83
CA ALA A 138 -21.65 -10.70 15.20
C ALA A 138 -20.90 -11.78 16.00
N ALA A 139 -20.43 -12.80 15.30
CA ALA A 139 -19.49 -13.79 15.84
C ALA A 139 -18.06 -13.19 15.88
N THR A 140 -17.79 -12.39 16.89
CA THR A 140 -16.60 -11.52 16.96
C THR A 140 -15.24 -12.24 16.94
N ASN A 141 -15.21 -13.55 17.22
CA ASN A 141 -13.97 -14.36 17.21
C ASN A 141 -13.82 -15.22 15.95
N ASP A 142 -14.81 -15.18 15.05
CA ASP A 142 -14.83 -15.99 13.83
C ASP A 142 -14.70 -15.13 12.57
N ILE A 143 -14.19 -13.91 12.73
CA ILE A 143 -13.95 -12.99 11.61
C ILE A 143 -12.84 -13.55 10.74
N ILE A 144 -13.04 -13.49 9.43
CA ILE A 144 -12.05 -13.93 8.45
C ILE A 144 -11.76 -12.82 7.43
N VAL A 145 -10.51 -12.76 7.00
CA VAL A 145 -10.08 -11.94 5.87
C VAL A 145 -9.78 -12.86 4.70
N LEU A 146 -10.49 -12.63 3.59
CA LEU A 146 -10.24 -13.33 2.34
C LEU A 146 -9.32 -12.47 1.47
N ARG A 147 -8.16 -13.00 1.11
CA ARG A 147 -7.17 -12.35 0.26
C ARG A 147 -6.88 -13.17 -0.97
N GLY A 148 -6.81 -12.53 -2.13
CA GLY A 148 -6.58 -13.18 -3.42
C GLY A 148 -7.87 -13.54 -4.14
N GLN A 149 -7.76 -14.21 -5.29
CA GLN A 149 -8.88 -14.55 -6.17
C GLN A 149 -8.81 -16.01 -6.61
N GLY A 150 -9.98 -16.62 -6.86
CA GLY A 150 -10.09 -17.98 -7.37
C GLY A 150 -9.38 -19.01 -6.48
N SER A 151 -8.62 -19.90 -7.08
CA SER A 151 -7.89 -20.97 -6.37
C SER A 151 -6.74 -20.49 -5.50
N ALA A 152 -6.29 -19.26 -5.67
CA ALA A 152 -5.22 -18.63 -4.87
C ALA A 152 -5.77 -17.87 -3.65
N GLN A 153 -7.08 -17.89 -3.41
CA GLN A 153 -7.70 -17.21 -2.28
C GLN A 153 -7.27 -17.86 -0.96
N LYS A 154 -6.84 -17.02 -0.01
CA LYS A 154 -6.44 -17.42 1.35
C LYS A 154 -7.41 -16.82 2.36
N ALA A 155 -7.80 -17.62 3.35
CA ALA A 155 -8.57 -17.16 4.49
C ALA A 155 -7.64 -16.99 5.69
N MET A 156 -7.68 -15.82 6.33
CA MET A 156 -6.91 -15.49 7.52
C MET A 156 -7.89 -15.19 8.65
N ALA A 157 -7.76 -15.92 9.75
CA ALA A 157 -8.65 -15.75 10.92
C ALA A 157 -8.25 -14.52 11.73
N PHE A 158 -9.25 -13.79 12.22
CA PHE A 158 -9.10 -12.66 13.11
C PHE A 158 -10.00 -12.80 14.33
N ARG A 159 -9.42 -12.73 15.52
CA ARG A 159 -10.13 -12.86 16.80
C ARG A 159 -10.23 -11.51 17.49
N TYR A 160 -11.31 -10.82 17.27
CA TYR A 160 -11.52 -9.46 17.78
C TYR A 160 -11.32 -9.34 19.29
N ASN A 161 -11.93 -10.24 20.09
CA ASN A 161 -11.84 -10.17 21.54
C ASN A 161 -10.42 -10.41 22.08
N ASP A 162 -9.60 -11.18 21.38
CA ASP A 162 -8.21 -11.39 21.76
C ASP A 162 -7.39 -10.14 21.48
N VAL A 163 -7.56 -9.54 20.32
CA VAL A 163 -6.85 -8.31 19.92
C VAL A 163 -7.19 -7.13 20.84
N VAL A 164 -8.47 -6.94 21.17
CA VAL A 164 -8.91 -5.90 22.12
C VAL A 164 -8.29 -6.07 23.51
N ARG A 165 -7.98 -7.31 23.91
CA ARG A 165 -7.31 -7.62 25.17
C ARG A 165 -5.79 -7.61 25.05
N GLY A 166 -5.23 -7.17 23.93
CA GLY A 166 -3.80 -7.15 23.68
C GLY A 166 -3.16 -8.50 23.38
N ARG A 167 -3.96 -9.52 23.02
CA ARG A 167 -3.51 -10.85 22.62
C ARG A 167 -3.60 -11.02 21.10
N SER A 168 -2.85 -11.95 20.53
CA SER A 168 -2.91 -12.30 19.10
C SER A 168 -2.85 -11.07 18.18
N LEU A 169 -2.04 -10.07 18.53
CA LEU A 169 -1.91 -8.81 17.79
C LEU A 169 -1.38 -9.02 16.37
N ASP A 170 -0.67 -10.10 16.14
CA ASP A 170 -0.19 -10.57 14.84
C ASP A 170 -1.33 -10.87 13.85
N THR A 171 -2.53 -11.18 14.36
CA THR A 171 -3.72 -11.41 13.52
C THR A 171 -4.35 -10.11 13.01
N ASN A 172 -4.04 -8.96 13.63
CA ASN A 172 -4.52 -7.65 13.17
C ASN A 172 -3.67 -7.13 12.01
N ILE A 173 -3.71 -7.85 10.92
CA ILE A 173 -2.89 -7.59 9.74
C ILE A 173 -3.33 -6.33 9.01
N GLU A 174 -2.41 -5.76 8.25
CA GLU A 174 -2.67 -4.72 7.27
C GLU A 174 -3.45 -5.29 6.08
N LEU A 175 -4.53 -4.61 5.71
CA LEU A 175 -5.38 -4.99 4.59
C LEU A 175 -4.79 -4.49 3.28
N LEU A 176 -4.81 -5.34 2.29
CA LEU A 176 -4.40 -5.03 0.92
C LEU A 176 -5.63 -4.74 0.05
N SER A 177 -5.41 -4.04 -1.06
CA SER A 177 -6.47 -3.80 -2.04
C SER A 177 -7.07 -5.10 -2.53
N GLY A 178 -8.40 -5.19 -2.50
CA GLY A 178 -9.16 -6.38 -2.87
C GLY A 178 -9.45 -7.35 -1.71
N ASP A 179 -8.94 -7.09 -0.50
CA ASP A 179 -9.26 -7.91 0.66
C ASP A 179 -10.74 -7.77 1.04
N ILE A 180 -11.31 -8.89 1.49
CA ILE A 180 -12.68 -8.97 1.96
C ILE A 180 -12.69 -9.36 3.43
N VAL A 181 -13.17 -8.49 4.30
CA VAL A 181 -13.39 -8.79 5.72
C VAL A 181 -14.80 -9.32 5.88
N VAL A 182 -14.94 -10.55 6.34
CA VAL A 182 -16.24 -11.22 6.58
C VAL A 182 -16.46 -11.33 8.07
N VAL A 183 -17.55 -10.77 8.54
CA VAL A 183 -17.99 -10.81 9.95
C VAL A 183 -19.25 -11.68 10.03
N PRO A 184 -19.16 -12.94 10.48
CA PRO A 184 -20.32 -13.84 10.62
C PRO A 184 -21.33 -13.38 11.65
#